data_8756c29f0e3856358292b25bc9c17a65
#
_entry.id   8756c29f0e3856358292b25bc9c17a65
#
_cell.length_a   1.000
_cell.length_b   1.000
_cell.length_c   1.000
_cell.angle_alpha   90.00
_cell.angle_beta   90.00
_cell.angle_gamma   90.00
#
_symmetry.space_group_name_H-M   'P 1'
#
loop_
_entity.id
_entity.type
_entity.pdbx_description
1 polymer ?
#
loop_
_entity_poly.entity_id
_entity_poly.type
_entity_poly.pdbx_seq_one_letter_code
_entity_poly.pdbx_strand_id
1 'polypeptide(L)'
;MTSVESFIEDLASSTDADFASVKEFPLMPEGDAVDMGHAQDGTPLLDPRILDSPEFFRNPYPYYRILRDHYPVFHDKLHNCYWVTRYDDITECYFDDEGFNTIPKGSSSGVLGNTQLELSGVEHRRRRNLYGQHLVGQSLQARIPAIEKLANEMIDAWETAANDDSEFCSDNGNTRQLELSSMFANEFPIRVVCEVLGFPKEAQSQFYYWYNSMMSGLGGSATHKQGVEARQGLEDYVAGIVEERRKDPTYLLDQDGNPTSKDIITKLCETKVDGDFLSTEEITSNIALIVGAGGETTRGAIMNMWALLLRHPDQFDAVIGDGGNWDKAFHETLRHSSSIGGQPRHNTFDVEMHGVKVPAGSLMQMVDFAANHDERIFKQPESFNIFRDDLYYGKLLRSGYRKEGRCSHMAFGVGPHLCPGAWISHQEAVVGSKILLSRMKNPRINENKMPKDIDGKSPAPMGIISVRELWLEYDLS
;
A
#
# COMPACT_ATOMS: atom_id res chain seq x y z
N MET A 1 19.59 -8.10 -29.41
CA MET A 1 20.12 -7.29 -28.31
C MET A 1 20.18 -5.86 -28.82
N THR A 2 19.26 -5.02 -28.41
CA THR A 2 19.36 -3.57 -28.59
C THR A 2 20.55 -3.12 -27.75
N SER A 3 21.45 -2.30 -28.30
CA SER A 3 22.57 -1.79 -27.53
C SER A 3 22.07 -0.88 -26.41
N VAL A 4 22.77 -0.82 -25.28
CA VAL A 4 22.45 0.08 -24.16
C VAL A 4 22.34 1.52 -24.66
N GLU A 5 23.16 1.90 -25.66
CA GLU A 5 23.10 3.23 -26.29
C GLU A 5 21.76 3.50 -27.01
N SER A 6 21.23 2.53 -27.77
CA SER A 6 19.93 2.64 -28.41
C SER A 6 18.79 2.75 -27.39
N PHE A 7 18.87 1.98 -26.30
CA PHE A 7 17.90 2.04 -25.21
C PHE A 7 17.93 3.39 -24.47
N ILE A 8 19.12 3.93 -24.22
CA ILE A 8 19.32 5.25 -23.60
C ILE A 8 18.85 6.38 -24.52
N GLU A 9 19.06 6.26 -25.84
CA GLU A 9 18.58 7.23 -26.82
C GLU A 9 17.05 7.21 -26.92
N ASP A 10 16.42 6.05 -26.86
CA ASP A 10 14.96 5.89 -26.82
C ASP A 10 14.34 6.51 -25.55
N LEU A 11 14.96 6.35 -24.39
CA LEU A 11 14.56 6.99 -23.13
C LEU A 11 14.70 8.51 -23.18
N ALA A 12 15.80 9.02 -23.76
CA ALA A 12 16.05 10.46 -23.87
C ALA A 12 15.10 11.16 -24.86
N SER A 13 14.52 10.42 -25.81
CA SER A 13 13.57 10.95 -26.80
C SER A 13 12.12 10.98 -26.30
N SER A 14 11.80 10.25 -25.24
CA SER A 14 10.44 10.20 -24.65
C SER A 14 10.26 11.29 -23.59
N THR A 15 10.11 12.55 -24.02
CA THR A 15 9.80 13.68 -23.13
C THR A 15 8.36 13.69 -22.61
N ASP A 16 7.49 12.83 -23.15
CA ASP A 16 6.13 12.57 -22.68
C ASP A 16 5.96 11.05 -22.50
N ALA A 17 6.80 10.46 -21.66
CA ALA A 17 6.60 9.08 -21.30
C ALA A 17 5.30 8.97 -20.48
N ASP A 18 4.21 8.70 -21.15
CA ASP A 18 3.14 7.91 -20.59
C ASP A 18 3.78 6.56 -20.20
N PHE A 19 4.29 6.50 -18.99
CA PHE A 19 4.86 5.28 -18.45
C PHE A 19 3.80 4.20 -18.58
N ALA A 20 4.03 3.28 -19.48
CA ALA A 20 3.14 2.17 -19.71
C ALA A 20 2.86 1.49 -18.37
N SER A 21 1.62 1.33 -18.00
CA SER A 21 1.28 0.60 -16.78
C SER A 21 1.70 -0.85 -16.96
N VAL A 22 2.45 -1.37 -16.00
CA VAL A 22 2.80 -2.77 -15.96
C VAL A 22 1.53 -3.55 -15.65
N LYS A 23 0.93 -4.21 -16.63
CA LYS A 23 -0.19 -5.13 -16.43
C LYS A 23 0.29 -6.42 -15.77
N GLU A 24 1.50 -6.85 -16.10
CA GLU A 24 2.14 -7.95 -15.41
C GLU A 24 2.84 -7.41 -14.17
N PHE A 25 2.33 -7.79 -13.02
CA PHE A 25 3.01 -7.55 -11.77
C PHE A 25 4.23 -8.48 -11.70
N PRO A 26 5.41 -8.00 -11.28
CA PRO A 26 6.58 -8.85 -11.12
C PRO A 26 6.44 -9.73 -9.87
N LEU A 27 5.47 -10.65 -9.90
CA LEU A 27 5.23 -11.60 -8.80
C LEU A 27 6.39 -12.57 -8.63
N MET A 28 7.11 -12.81 -9.72
CA MET A 28 8.35 -13.58 -9.71
C MET A 28 9.40 -12.83 -10.50
N PRO A 29 10.53 -12.48 -9.86
CA PRO A 29 11.62 -11.80 -10.54
C PRO A 29 12.23 -12.74 -11.59
N GLU A 30 12.02 -12.41 -12.87
CA GLU A 30 12.58 -13.15 -14.00
C GLU A 30 13.62 -12.30 -14.72
N GLY A 31 14.71 -12.94 -15.08
CA GLY A 31 15.80 -12.33 -15.86
C GLY A 31 16.78 -11.51 -15.02
N ASP A 32 17.84 -11.10 -15.68
CA ASP A 32 18.91 -10.29 -15.10
C ASP A 32 18.70 -8.82 -15.42
N ALA A 33 19.34 -7.93 -14.65
CA ALA A 33 19.41 -6.51 -14.95
C ALA A 33 20.06 -6.30 -16.34
N VAL A 34 19.66 -5.22 -17.03
CA VAL A 34 20.34 -4.81 -18.26
C VAL A 34 21.81 -4.53 -17.94
N ASP A 35 22.73 -5.18 -18.64
CA ASP A 35 24.17 -4.99 -18.46
C ASP A 35 24.58 -3.65 -19.08
N MET A 36 24.94 -2.70 -18.22
CA MET A 36 25.44 -1.37 -18.62
C MET A 36 26.97 -1.33 -18.64
N GLY A 37 27.62 -2.50 -18.53
CA GLY A 37 29.06 -2.61 -18.44
C GLY A 37 29.56 -2.61 -16.98
N HIS A 38 30.87 -2.65 -16.85
CA HIS A 38 31.55 -2.74 -15.55
C HIS A 38 32.67 -1.70 -15.46
N ALA A 39 32.93 -1.19 -14.27
CA ALA A 39 34.11 -0.41 -13.96
C ALA A 39 35.37 -1.29 -14.01
N GLN A 40 36.57 -0.66 -13.92
CA GLN A 40 37.85 -1.39 -13.98
C GLN A 40 38.03 -2.42 -12.85
N ASP A 41 37.39 -2.22 -11.72
CA ASP A 41 37.38 -3.12 -10.56
C ASP A 41 36.31 -4.23 -10.63
N GLY A 42 35.57 -4.28 -11.74
CA GLY A 42 34.49 -5.26 -11.94
C GLY A 42 33.14 -4.85 -11.35
N THR A 43 33.00 -3.66 -10.76
CA THR A 43 31.73 -3.15 -10.24
C THR A 43 30.74 -2.91 -11.40
N PRO A 44 29.51 -3.49 -11.36
CA PRO A 44 28.49 -3.20 -12.37
C PRO A 44 28.17 -1.72 -12.44
N LEU A 45 28.07 -1.16 -13.63
CA LEU A 45 27.66 0.23 -13.82
C LEU A 45 26.12 0.32 -13.81
N LEU A 46 25.59 1.41 -13.23
CA LEU A 46 24.14 1.67 -13.21
C LEU A 46 23.91 3.12 -13.70
N ASP A 47 23.21 3.24 -14.85
CA ASP A 47 22.75 4.53 -15.35
C ASP A 47 21.41 4.88 -14.65
N PRO A 48 21.27 6.07 -14.03
CA PRO A 48 20.03 6.49 -13.37
C PRO A 48 18.79 6.41 -14.26
N ARG A 49 18.94 6.59 -15.59
CA ARG A 49 17.83 6.54 -16.54
C ARG A 49 17.14 5.18 -16.61
N ILE A 50 17.84 4.10 -16.22
CA ILE A 50 17.21 2.78 -16.15
C ILE A 50 16.09 2.72 -15.10
N LEU A 51 16.20 3.52 -14.04
CA LEU A 51 15.22 3.54 -12.95
C LEU A 51 13.84 4.08 -13.40
N ASP A 52 13.78 4.74 -14.56
CA ASP A 52 12.54 5.20 -15.20
C ASP A 52 12.11 4.30 -16.37
N SER A 53 12.82 3.21 -16.61
CA SER A 53 12.59 2.36 -17.78
C SER A 53 11.47 1.35 -17.57
N PRO A 54 10.78 0.94 -18.66
CA PRO A 54 9.84 -0.18 -18.60
C PRO A 54 10.44 -1.47 -18.05
N GLU A 55 11.73 -1.75 -18.33
CA GLU A 55 12.45 -2.92 -17.84
C GLU A 55 12.56 -2.91 -16.32
N PHE A 56 12.94 -1.78 -15.75
CA PHE A 56 13.01 -1.61 -14.30
C PHE A 56 11.63 -1.77 -13.66
N PHE A 57 10.61 -1.17 -14.23
CA PHE A 57 9.25 -1.28 -13.70
C PHE A 57 8.67 -2.69 -13.83
N ARG A 58 9.07 -3.43 -14.88
CA ARG A 58 8.66 -4.82 -15.05
C ARG A 58 9.33 -5.75 -14.05
N ASN A 59 10.62 -5.56 -13.81
CA ASN A 59 11.41 -6.39 -12.91
C ASN A 59 12.50 -5.58 -12.20
N PRO A 60 12.20 -4.90 -11.07
CA PRO A 60 13.15 -4.07 -10.37
C PRO A 60 14.18 -4.86 -9.54
N TYR A 61 13.93 -6.13 -9.26
CA TYR A 61 14.71 -6.90 -8.29
C TYR A 61 16.19 -7.05 -8.62
N PRO A 62 16.60 -7.33 -9.87
CA PRO A 62 18.02 -7.39 -10.22
C PRO A 62 18.73 -6.05 -10.04
N TYR A 63 18.06 -4.94 -10.32
CA TYR A 63 18.60 -3.59 -10.13
C TYR A 63 18.72 -3.25 -8.65
N TYR A 64 17.73 -3.62 -7.83
CA TYR A 64 17.81 -3.44 -6.38
C TYR A 64 18.95 -4.26 -5.77
N ARG A 65 19.26 -5.44 -6.31
CA ARG A 65 20.43 -6.22 -5.90
C ARG A 65 21.72 -5.48 -6.22
N ILE A 66 21.89 -4.95 -7.44
CA ILE A 66 23.06 -4.13 -7.81
C ILE A 66 23.19 -2.92 -6.87
N LEU A 67 22.07 -2.23 -6.61
CA LEU A 67 22.07 -1.09 -5.68
C LEU A 67 22.51 -1.52 -4.29
N ARG A 68 21.91 -2.54 -3.70
CA ARG A 68 22.26 -3.00 -2.35
C ARG A 68 23.73 -3.45 -2.23
N ASP A 69 24.26 -4.13 -3.24
CA ASP A 69 25.60 -4.70 -3.19
C ASP A 69 26.67 -3.67 -3.46
N HIS A 70 26.49 -2.82 -4.46
CA HIS A 70 27.51 -1.92 -4.98
C HIS A 70 27.25 -0.45 -4.71
N TYR A 71 25.99 -0.05 -4.60
CA TYR A 71 25.55 1.34 -4.44
C TYR A 71 24.48 1.50 -3.34
N PRO A 72 24.76 1.06 -2.09
CA PRO A 72 23.71 1.04 -1.04
C PRO A 72 23.12 2.41 -0.74
N VAL A 73 23.90 3.47 -1.00
CA VAL A 73 23.44 4.85 -1.10
C VAL A 73 23.81 5.34 -2.50
N PHE A 74 22.82 5.47 -3.37
CA PHE A 74 22.99 5.82 -4.78
C PHE A 74 22.56 7.27 -5.02
N HIS A 75 23.49 8.10 -5.55
CA HIS A 75 23.15 9.46 -5.95
C HIS A 75 22.53 9.47 -7.34
N ASP A 76 21.22 9.49 -7.39
CA ASP A 76 20.46 9.71 -8.62
C ASP A 76 20.53 11.20 -9.02
N LYS A 77 21.43 11.51 -9.92
CA LYS A 77 21.63 12.88 -10.40
C LYS A 77 20.51 13.35 -11.32
N LEU A 78 19.76 12.43 -11.93
CA LEU A 78 18.65 12.76 -12.82
C LEU A 78 17.49 13.36 -12.01
N HIS A 79 17.13 12.74 -10.89
CA HIS A 79 16.06 13.20 -10.02
C HIS A 79 16.55 14.03 -8.83
N ASN A 80 17.86 14.29 -8.75
CA ASN A 80 18.49 15.04 -7.66
C ASN A 80 18.12 14.50 -6.28
N CYS A 81 18.25 13.18 -6.10
CA CYS A 81 17.95 12.50 -4.85
C CYS A 81 18.96 11.39 -4.55
N TYR A 82 18.93 10.86 -3.34
CA TYR A 82 19.74 9.74 -2.90
C TYR A 82 18.86 8.54 -2.58
N TRP A 83 19.09 7.41 -3.25
CA TRP A 83 18.39 6.16 -2.96
C TRP A 83 19.13 5.41 -1.85
N VAL A 84 18.41 5.02 -0.82
CA VAL A 84 18.89 4.18 0.27
C VAL A 84 18.20 2.82 0.17
N THR A 85 18.96 1.72 0.09
CA THR A 85 18.42 0.44 -0.37
C THR A 85 18.60 -0.73 0.60
N ARG A 86 19.52 -0.62 1.59
CA ARG A 86 19.73 -1.67 2.59
C ARG A 86 18.77 -1.54 3.76
N TYR A 87 18.35 -2.67 4.26
CA TYR A 87 17.38 -2.76 5.37
C TYR A 87 17.85 -2.00 6.63
N ASP A 88 19.09 -2.21 7.03
CA ASP A 88 19.61 -1.60 8.26
C ASP A 88 19.74 -0.08 8.12
N ASP A 89 20.23 0.41 6.98
CA ASP A 89 20.36 1.84 6.69
C ASP A 89 19.01 2.55 6.71
N ILE A 90 18.00 1.95 6.05
CA ILE A 90 16.63 2.49 6.04
C ILE A 90 16.02 2.46 7.45
N THR A 91 16.26 1.38 8.20
CA THR A 91 15.78 1.27 9.58
C THR A 91 16.34 2.39 10.44
N GLU A 92 17.64 2.67 10.36
CA GLU A 92 18.30 3.74 11.09
C GLU A 92 17.70 5.11 10.74
N CYS A 93 17.55 5.41 9.44
CA CYS A 93 16.91 6.65 8.99
C CYS A 93 15.46 6.80 9.48
N TYR A 94 14.68 5.72 9.49
CA TYR A 94 13.29 5.76 9.93
C TYR A 94 13.13 5.94 11.46
N PHE A 95 14.08 5.48 12.26
CA PHE A 95 14.03 5.67 13.70
C PHE A 95 14.45 7.07 14.14
N ASP A 96 15.32 7.73 13.38
CA ASP A 96 15.72 9.13 13.60
C ASP A 96 14.82 10.06 12.76
N ASP A 97 13.55 10.19 13.14
CA ASP A 97 12.57 10.99 12.42
C ASP A 97 12.77 12.53 12.53
N GLU A 98 13.69 12.97 13.39
CA GLU A 98 14.11 14.36 13.49
C GLU A 98 15.34 14.64 12.61
N GLY A 99 16.25 13.67 12.52
CA GLY A 99 17.41 13.74 11.63
C GLY A 99 17.06 13.48 10.16
N PHE A 100 16.12 12.56 9.91
CA PHE A 100 15.61 12.21 8.59
C PHE A 100 14.10 12.46 8.54
N ASN A 101 13.72 13.72 8.43
CA ASN A 101 12.34 14.12 8.55
C ASN A 101 11.52 13.88 7.26
N THR A 102 10.20 13.95 7.38
CA THR A 102 9.29 13.84 6.24
C THR A 102 9.29 15.13 5.41
N ILE A 103 9.01 15.01 4.13
CA ILE A 103 9.02 16.15 3.22
C ILE A 103 7.78 17.02 3.49
N PRO A 104 7.96 18.27 3.89
CA PRO A 104 6.82 19.14 4.21
C PRO A 104 6.11 19.72 2.99
N LYS A 105 6.59 19.51 1.76
CA LYS A 105 6.03 20.13 0.55
C LYS A 105 6.29 19.28 -0.68
N GLY A 106 5.31 18.52 -1.09
CA GLY A 106 5.29 17.84 -2.37
C GLY A 106 3.92 17.97 -3.05
N SER A 107 3.75 17.43 -4.25
CA SER A 107 2.45 17.38 -4.93
C SER A 107 1.38 16.65 -4.10
N SER A 108 1.76 15.75 -3.20
CA SER A 108 0.86 15.05 -2.28
C SER A 108 0.22 15.99 -1.24
N SER A 109 0.91 17.03 -0.76
CA SER A 109 0.36 17.96 0.24
C SER A 109 -0.85 18.73 -0.28
N GLY A 110 -0.88 19.06 -1.56
CA GLY A 110 -2.04 19.69 -2.19
C GLY A 110 -3.27 18.80 -2.19
N VAL A 111 -3.11 17.49 -2.41
CA VAL A 111 -4.20 16.53 -2.52
C VAL A 111 -4.60 15.93 -1.18
N LEU A 112 -3.65 15.60 -0.30
CA LEU A 112 -3.93 15.02 1.02
C LEU A 112 -4.13 16.06 2.13
N GLY A 113 -3.74 17.31 1.89
CA GLY A 113 -3.80 18.40 2.86
C GLY A 113 -2.60 18.41 3.82
N ASN A 114 -2.64 19.34 4.77
CA ASN A 114 -1.63 19.45 5.83
C ASN A 114 -1.87 18.36 6.89
N THR A 115 -1.29 17.21 6.68
CA THR A 115 -1.51 16.02 7.51
C THR A 115 -0.29 15.68 8.36
N GLN A 116 -0.43 14.68 9.22
CA GLN A 116 0.70 14.15 9.99
C GLN A 116 1.84 13.58 9.14
N LEU A 117 1.58 13.22 7.86
CA LEU A 117 2.62 12.69 6.96
C LEU A 117 3.76 13.70 6.73
N GLU A 118 3.49 14.98 6.93
CA GLU A 118 4.43 16.07 6.71
C GLU A 118 5.05 16.59 8.03
N LEU A 119 4.83 15.88 9.12
CA LEU A 119 5.30 16.26 10.46
C LEU A 119 6.33 15.24 10.96
N SER A 120 7.22 15.71 11.83
CA SER A 120 8.19 14.87 12.55
C SER A 120 8.17 15.20 14.04
N GLY A 121 8.84 14.38 14.86
CA GLY A 121 9.03 14.64 16.29
C GLY A 121 7.73 14.69 17.10
N VAL A 122 7.65 15.65 18.02
CA VAL A 122 6.56 15.75 19.00
C VAL A 122 5.20 15.98 18.34
N GLU A 123 5.13 16.88 17.37
CA GLU A 123 3.86 17.22 16.71
C GLU A 123 3.30 16.07 15.87
N HIS A 124 4.18 15.33 15.17
CA HIS A 124 3.79 14.09 14.51
C HIS A 124 3.17 13.10 15.51
N ARG A 125 3.87 12.83 16.64
CA ARG A 125 3.38 11.91 17.67
C ARG A 125 2.03 12.37 18.25
N ARG A 126 1.86 13.66 18.48
CA ARG A 126 0.61 14.24 18.96
C ARG A 126 -0.54 13.93 17.99
N ARG A 127 -0.42 14.32 16.73
CA ARG A 127 -1.48 14.13 15.73
C ARG A 127 -1.77 12.65 15.46
N ARG A 128 -0.72 11.84 15.37
CA ARG A 128 -0.86 10.39 15.16
C ARG A 128 -1.67 9.72 16.27
N ASN A 129 -1.47 10.09 17.51
CA ASN A 129 -2.16 9.48 18.65
C ASN A 129 -3.65 9.80 18.70
N LEU A 130 -4.11 10.85 18.03
CA LEU A 130 -5.53 11.23 18.02
C LEU A 130 -6.42 10.12 17.46
N TYR A 131 -6.02 9.48 16.38
CA TYR A 131 -6.83 8.45 15.73
C TYR A 131 -6.18 7.05 15.73
N GLY A 132 -4.85 6.95 15.78
CA GLY A 132 -4.15 5.66 15.69
C GLY A 132 -4.57 4.66 16.75
N GLN A 133 -4.89 5.12 17.96
CA GLN A 133 -5.41 4.27 19.05
C GLN A 133 -6.77 3.62 18.71
N HIS A 134 -7.53 4.19 17.80
CA HIS A 134 -8.84 3.70 17.39
C HIS A 134 -8.79 2.62 16.30
N LEU A 135 -7.60 2.41 15.70
CA LEU A 135 -7.34 1.42 14.65
C LEU A 135 -6.67 0.14 15.18
N VAL A 136 -6.54 0.00 16.49
CA VAL A 136 -5.86 -1.13 17.14
C VAL A 136 -6.65 -1.70 18.32
N GLY A 137 -6.26 -2.88 18.78
CA GLY A 137 -6.76 -3.50 20.02
C GLY A 137 -8.28 -3.72 20.02
N GLN A 138 -8.93 -3.41 21.13
CA GLN A 138 -10.38 -3.62 21.31
C GLN A 138 -11.22 -2.78 20.32
N SER A 139 -10.76 -1.58 19.97
CA SER A 139 -11.46 -0.74 18.99
C SER A 139 -11.49 -1.38 17.61
N LEU A 140 -10.43 -2.08 17.21
CA LEU A 140 -10.40 -2.85 15.95
C LEU A 140 -11.25 -4.12 16.05
N GLN A 141 -11.14 -4.87 17.16
CA GLN A 141 -11.91 -6.09 17.36
C GLN A 141 -13.43 -5.85 17.26
N ALA A 142 -13.92 -4.74 17.79
CA ALA A 142 -15.32 -4.35 17.70
C ALA A 142 -15.80 -4.08 16.26
N ARG A 143 -14.88 -3.95 15.29
CA ARG A 143 -15.19 -3.67 13.88
C ARG A 143 -15.19 -4.89 12.98
N ILE A 144 -14.63 -6.01 13.45
CA ILE A 144 -14.54 -7.24 12.65
C ILE A 144 -15.91 -7.70 12.15
N PRO A 145 -16.99 -7.72 12.97
CA PRO A 145 -18.31 -8.12 12.48
C PRO A 145 -18.84 -7.23 11.33
N ALA A 146 -18.52 -5.92 11.36
CA ALA A 146 -18.91 -5.02 10.28
C ALA A 146 -18.09 -5.29 9.00
N ILE A 147 -16.78 -5.60 9.12
CA ILE A 147 -15.92 -6.01 8.00
C ILE A 147 -16.47 -7.31 7.36
N GLU A 148 -16.81 -8.30 8.18
CA GLU A 148 -17.40 -9.57 7.73
C GLU A 148 -18.73 -9.35 7.00
N LYS A 149 -19.61 -8.52 7.56
CA LYS A 149 -20.88 -8.17 6.96
C LYS A 149 -20.71 -7.51 5.60
N LEU A 150 -19.85 -6.50 5.49
CA LEU A 150 -19.58 -5.81 4.23
C LEU A 150 -19.02 -6.76 3.16
N ALA A 151 -18.10 -7.66 3.53
CA ALA A 151 -17.57 -8.64 2.58
C ALA A 151 -18.67 -9.56 2.06
N ASN A 152 -19.57 -10.06 2.93
CA ASN A 152 -20.70 -10.89 2.50
C ASN A 152 -21.69 -10.11 1.62
N GLU A 153 -22.08 -8.89 2.01
CA GLU A 153 -22.99 -8.05 1.21
C GLU A 153 -22.44 -7.82 -0.22
N MET A 154 -21.14 -7.60 -0.36
CA MET A 154 -20.51 -7.42 -1.68
C MET A 154 -20.51 -8.72 -2.49
N ILE A 155 -20.24 -9.85 -1.88
CA ILE A 155 -20.27 -11.16 -2.54
C ILE A 155 -21.68 -11.52 -2.99
N ASP A 156 -22.67 -11.35 -2.13
CA ASP A 156 -24.08 -11.58 -2.47
C ASP A 156 -24.52 -10.71 -3.67
N ALA A 157 -24.03 -9.47 -3.74
CA ALA A 157 -24.32 -8.57 -4.86
C ALA A 157 -23.75 -9.09 -6.18
N TRP A 158 -22.51 -9.55 -6.20
CA TRP A 158 -21.93 -10.09 -7.44
C TRP A 158 -22.52 -11.45 -7.84
N GLU A 159 -22.86 -12.31 -6.88
CA GLU A 159 -23.53 -13.58 -7.16
C GLU A 159 -24.88 -13.34 -7.85
N THR A 160 -25.56 -12.26 -7.50
CA THR A 160 -26.77 -11.81 -8.19
C THR A 160 -26.45 -11.26 -9.58
N ALA A 161 -25.42 -10.40 -9.69
CA ALA A 161 -25.02 -9.80 -10.96
C ALA A 161 -24.49 -10.81 -11.98
N ALA A 162 -23.89 -11.92 -11.54
CA ALA A 162 -23.39 -12.97 -12.43
C ALA A 162 -24.50 -13.65 -13.23
N ASN A 163 -25.73 -13.65 -12.71
CA ASN A 163 -26.89 -14.18 -13.44
C ASN A 163 -27.34 -13.27 -14.59
N ASP A 164 -26.89 -12.00 -14.58
CA ASP A 164 -27.20 -10.98 -15.59
C ASP A 164 -26.06 -10.76 -16.60
N ASP A 165 -25.05 -11.67 -16.65
CA ASP A 165 -23.88 -11.60 -17.54
C ASP A 165 -23.15 -10.26 -17.49
N SER A 166 -22.68 -9.87 -16.31
CA SER A 166 -21.90 -8.65 -16.18
C SER A 166 -20.50 -8.80 -16.84
N GLU A 167 -19.93 -7.69 -17.29
CA GLU A 167 -18.59 -7.65 -17.89
C GLU A 167 -17.51 -8.26 -16.98
N PHE A 168 -17.66 -8.08 -15.67
CA PHE A 168 -16.66 -8.48 -14.65
C PHE A 168 -17.04 -9.75 -13.88
N CYS A 169 -18.26 -10.27 -14.04
CA CYS A 169 -18.72 -11.48 -13.38
C CYS A 169 -19.73 -12.20 -14.27
N SER A 170 -19.47 -13.45 -14.63
CA SER A 170 -20.36 -14.22 -15.48
C SER A 170 -20.20 -15.72 -15.25
N ASP A 171 -21.27 -16.47 -15.52
CA ASP A 171 -21.29 -17.91 -15.44
C ASP A 171 -20.91 -18.55 -16.79
N ASN A 172 -20.08 -19.59 -16.74
CA ASN A 172 -19.65 -20.35 -17.90
C ASN A 172 -19.86 -21.86 -17.63
N GLY A 173 -21.05 -22.34 -17.87
CA GLY A 173 -21.44 -23.70 -17.56
C GLY A 173 -21.43 -23.97 -16.05
N ASN A 174 -20.49 -24.80 -15.61
CA ASN A 174 -20.36 -25.18 -14.19
C ASN A 174 -19.34 -24.29 -13.41
N THR A 175 -18.82 -23.26 -14.05
CA THR A 175 -17.84 -22.35 -13.43
C THR A 175 -18.33 -20.92 -13.47
N ARG A 176 -17.84 -20.10 -12.55
CA ARG A 176 -18.00 -18.65 -12.54
C ARG A 176 -16.67 -17.99 -12.78
N GLN A 177 -16.68 -16.96 -13.61
CA GLN A 177 -15.55 -16.09 -13.88
C GLN A 177 -15.76 -14.74 -13.18
N LEU A 178 -14.72 -14.23 -12.55
CA LEU A 178 -14.78 -13.02 -11.75
C LEU A 178 -13.50 -12.21 -11.92
N GLU A 179 -13.63 -10.90 -12.19
CA GLU A 179 -12.52 -9.94 -12.06
C GLU A 179 -12.49 -9.40 -10.63
N LEU A 180 -11.50 -9.86 -9.85
CA LEU A 180 -11.44 -9.65 -8.41
C LEU A 180 -11.29 -8.17 -8.03
N SER A 181 -10.55 -7.38 -8.81
CA SER A 181 -10.35 -5.96 -8.55
C SER A 181 -11.67 -5.19 -8.63
N SER A 182 -12.38 -5.32 -9.76
CA SER A 182 -13.63 -4.61 -10.04
C SER A 182 -14.78 -5.04 -9.14
N MET A 183 -14.83 -6.34 -8.83
CA MET A 183 -15.97 -6.89 -8.09
C MET A 183 -15.80 -6.82 -6.58
N PHE A 184 -14.54 -6.71 -6.08
CA PHE A 184 -14.29 -6.73 -4.64
C PHE A 184 -13.21 -5.74 -4.20
N ALA A 185 -11.97 -5.90 -4.68
CA ALA A 185 -10.83 -5.29 -4.02
C ALA A 185 -10.78 -3.75 -4.16
N ASN A 186 -11.37 -3.17 -5.21
CA ASN A 186 -11.43 -1.71 -5.39
C ASN A 186 -12.31 -1.03 -4.35
N GLU A 187 -13.47 -1.63 -4.02
CA GLU A 187 -14.46 -0.98 -3.17
C GLU A 187 -14.39 -1.43 -1.72
N PHE A 188 -14.05 -2.69 -1.47
CA PHE A 188 -14.12 -3.28 -0.14
C PHE A 188 -13.37 -2.47 0.92
N PRO A 189 -12.08 -2.10 0.73
CA PRO A 189 -11.36 -1.32 1.74
C PRO A 189 -11.97 0.06 1.98
N ILE A 190 -12.45 0.74 0.93
CA ILE A 190 -13.09 2.04 1.07
C ILE A 190 -14.41 1.95 1.82
N ARG A 191 -15.20 0.91 1.57
CA ARG A 191 -16.44 0.67 2.33
C ARG A 191 -16.15 0.42 3.81
N VAL A 192 -15.08 -0.34 4.12
CA VAL A 192 -14.64 -0.54 5.49
C VAL A 192 -14.18 0.78 6.13
N VAL A 193 -13.40 1.59 5.42
CA VAL A 193 -12.99 2.92 5.91
C VAL A 193 -14.21 3.79 6.22
N CYS A 194 -15.21 3.84 5.34
CA CYS A 194 -16.45 4.59 5.55
C CYS A 194 -17.20 4.12 6.81
N GLU A 195 -17.35 2.81 6.97
CA GLU A 195 -18.02 2.20 8.14
C GLU A 195 -17.27 2.52 9.44
N VAL A 196 -15.93 2.38 9.42
CA VAL A 196 -15.05 2.65 10.56
C VAL A 196 -15.08 4.12 10.99
N LEU A 197 -15.20 5.03 10.03
CA LEU A 197 -15.31 6.46 10.28
C LEU A 197 -16.70 6.88 10.73
N GLY A 198 -17.73 6.08 10.45
CA GLY A 198 -19.13 6.36 10.80
C GLY A 198 -19.84 7.20 9.75
N PHE A 199 -19.51 7.01 8.47
CA PHE A 199 -20.19 7.70 7.38
C PHE A 199 -21.54 7.05 7.04
N PRO A 200 -22.56 7.86 6.67
CA PRO A 200 -23.84 7.34 6.22
C PRO A 200 -23.68 6.49 4.94
N LYS A 201 -24.45 5.40 4.83
CA LYS A 201 -24.41 4.53 3.64
C LYS A 201 -24.75 5.27 2.33
N GLU A 202 -25.62 6.27 2.42
CA GLU A 202 -26.06 7.10 1.31
C GLU A 202 -24.91 7.94 0.70
N ALA A 203 -23.91 8.22 1.50
CA ALA A 203 -22.75 8.99 1.07
C ALA A 203 -21.63 8.14 0.39
N GLN A 204 -21.73 6.81 0.40
CA GLN A 204 -20.65 5.92 -0.08
C GLN A 204 -20.24 6.21 -1.53
N SER A 205 -21.21 6.45 -2.45
CA SER A 205 -20.88 6.76 -3.85
C SER A 205 -20.12 8.07 -3.98
N GLN A 206 -20.48 9.08 -3.18
CA GLN A 206 -19.78 10.38 -3.15
C GLN A 206 -18.38 10.24 -2.56
N PHE A 207 -18.21 9.39 -1.53
CA PHE A 207 -16.88 9.07 -0.97
C PHE A 207 -16.00 8.38 -1.99
N TYR A 208 -16.54 7.42 -2.73
CA TYR A 208 -15.81 6.72 -3.78
C TYR A 208 -15.35 7.69 -4.87
N TYR A 209 -16.20 8.65 -5.25
CA TYR A 209 -15.81 9.71 -6.18
C TYR A 209 -14.65 10.58 -5.64
N TRP A 210 -14.76 11.08 -4.41
CA TRP A 210 -13.68 11.89 -3.81
C TRP A 210 -12.39 11.11 -3.69
N TYR A 211 -12.48 9.89 -3.18
CA TYR A 211 -11.33 8.99 -3.05
C TYR A 211 -10.61 8.79 -4.39
N ASN A 212 -11.31 8.36 -5.43
CA ASN A 212 -10.72 8.12 -6.74
C ASN A 212 -10.11 9.40 -7.36
N SER A 213 -10.79 10.54 -7.19
CA SER A 213 -10.28 11.83 -7.67
C SER A 213 -9.02 12.26 -6.93
N MET A 214 -8.96 12.05 -5.61
CA MET A 214 -7.76 12.31 -4.81
C MET A 214 -6.60 11.39 -5.24
N MET A 215 -6.84 10.09 -5.39
CA MET A 215 -5.81 9.14 -5.83
C MET A 215 -5.28 9.47 -7.22
N SER A 216 -6.16 9.79 -8.16
CA SER A 216 -5.75 10.27 -9.50
C SER A 216 -4.94 11.55 -9.43
N GLY A 217 -5.29 12.46 -8.52
CA GLY A 217 -4.58 13.72 -8.29
C GLY A 217 -3.16 13.56 -7.75
N LEU A 218 -2.87 12.45 -7.07
CA LEU A 218 -1.51 12.09 -6.64
C LEU A 218 -0.64 11.59 -7.80
N GLY A 219 -1.27 11.02 -8.84
CA GLY A 219 -0.59 10.37 -9.95
C GLY A 219 -0.07 11.32 -11.06
N GLY A 220 -0.42 12.59 -11.07
CA GLY A 220 0.05 13.49 -12.13
C GLY A 220 -0.53 14.90 -12.13
N SER A 221 0.17 15.81 -12.85
CA SER A 221 -0.19 17.22 -12.92
C SER A 221 -1.56 17.48 -13.60
N ALA A 222 -1.95 16.63 -14.55
CA ALA A 222 -3.21 16.79 -15.29
C ALA A 222 -4.45 16.62 -14.39
N THR A 223 -4.39 15.74 -13.39
CA THR A 223 -5.50 15.44 -12.47
C THR A 223 -5.32 16.08 -11.08
N HIS A 224 -4.19 16.73 -10.83
CA HIS A 224 -3.87 17.31 -9.53
C HIS A 224 -4.95 18.29 -9.03
N LYS A 225 -5.40 19.20 -9.89
CA LYS A 225 -6.45 20.16 -9.53
C LYS A 225 -7.75 19.46 -9.13
N GLN A 226 -8.17 18.44 -9.85
CA GLN A 226 -9.35 17.64 -9.52
C GLN A 226 -9.19 16.93 -8.17
N GLY A 227 -7.99 16.41 -7.88
CA GLY A 227 -7.69 15.81 -6.57
C GLY A 227 -7.80 16.80 -5.42
N VAL A 228 -7.30 18.03 -5.60
CA VAL A 228 -7.43 19.10 -4.60
C VAL A 228 -8.88 19.50 -4.37
N GLU A 229 -9.66 19.66 -5.44
CA GLU A 229 -11.10 19.98 -5.36
C GLU A 229 -11.89 18.85 -4.68
N ALA A 230 -11.55 17.60 -4.96
CA ALA A 230 -12.17 16.44 -4.32
C ALA A 230 -11.87 16.39 -2.81
N ARG A 231 -10.61 16.68 -2.41
CA ARG A 231 -10.26 16.82 -0.98
C ARG A 231 -11.07 17.90 -0.30
N GLN A 232 -11.18 19.08 -0.91
CA GLN A 232 -11.96 20.16 -0.34
C GLN A 232 -13.44 19.78 -0.15
N GLY A 233 -14.03 19.11 -1.16
CA GLY A 233 -15.42 18.62 -1.06
C GLY A 233 -15.60 17.60 0.07
N LEU A 234 -14.63 16.71 0.26
CA LEU A 234 -14.61 15.76 1.38
C LEU A 234 -14.50 16.48 2.73
N GLU A 235 -13.60 17.47 2.86
CA GLU A 235 -13.42 18.22 4.10
C GLU A 235 -14.68 19.03 4.46
N ASP A 236 -15.31 19.67 3.49
CA ASP A 236 -16.58 20.43 3.68
C ASP A 236 -17.70 19.50 4.15
N TYR A 237 -17.82 18.30 3.55
CA TYR A 237 -18.79 17.31 3.96
C TYR A 237 -18.54 16.81 5.39
N VAL A 238 -17.29 16.48 5.71
CA VAL A 238 -16.88 16.00 7.03
C VAL A 238 -17.11 17.11 8.08
N ALA A 239 -16.89 18.39 7.75
CA ALA A 239 -17.17 19.50 8.65
C ALA A 239 -18.64 19.53 9.09
N GLY A 240 -19.57 19.29 8.16
CA GLY A 240 -21.00 19.14 8.47
C GLY A 240 -21.26 17.98 9.45
N ILE A 241 -20.66 16.82 9.20
CA ILE A 241 -20.77 15.66 10.10
C ILE A 241 -20.21 15.97 11.49
N VAL A 242 -19.06 16.66 11.59
CA VAL A 242 -18.45 17.05 12.87
C VAL A 242 -19.42 17.92 13.68
N GLU A 243 -20.11 18.87 13.05
CA GLU A 243 -21.11 19.69 13.72
C GLU A 243 -22.30 18.88 14.25
N GLU A 244 -22.75 17.90 13.49
CA GLU A 244 -23.81 16.97 13.91
C GLU A 244 -23.35 16.09 15.08
N ARG A 245 -22.18 15.49 15.00
CA ARG A 245 -21.62 14.58 16.03
C ARG A 245 -21.35 15.28 17.35
N ARG A 246 -21.03 16.57 17.33
CA ARG A 246 -20.89 17.37 18.55
C ARG A 246 -22.20 17.58 19.27
N LYS A 247 -23.33 17.54 18.54
CA LYS A 247 -24.68 17.67 19.11
C LYS A 247 -25.27 16.31 19.49
N ASP A 248 -25.07 15.31 18.62
CA ASP A 248 -25.62 13.96 18.76
C ASP A 248 -24.56 12.90 18.38
N PRO A 249 -23.88 12.29 19.37
CA PRO A 249 -22.86 11.28 19.15
C PRO A 249 -23.41 10.05 18.43
N THR A 250 -22.69 9.54 17.44
CA THR A 250 -23.07 8.32 16.69
C THR A 250 -22.26 7.11 17.17
N TYR A 251 -22.92 5.98 17.20
CA TYR A 251 -22.40 4.70 17.62
C TYR A 251 -22.40 3.69 16.49
N LEU A 252 -21.38 2.83 16.47
CA LEU A 252 -21.39 1.60 15.68
C LEU A 252 -22.39 0.63 16.32
N LEU A 253 -23.13 -0.10 15.50
CA LEU A 253 -24.13 -1.04 15.95
C LEU A 253 -23.63 -2.49 15.79
N ASP A 254 -24.07 -3.39 16.66
CA ASP A 254 -23.89 -4.83 16.49
C ASP A 254 -24.93 -5.39 15.48
N GLN A 255 -24.93 -6.72 15.34
CA GLN A 255 -25.86 -7.40 14.42
C GLN A 255 -27.33 -7.25 14.83
N ASP A 256 -27.58 -7.00 16.11
CA ASP A 256 -28.93 -6.81 16.68
C ASP A 256 -29.34 -5.34 16.73
N GLY A 257 -28.48 -4.42 16.23
CA GLY A 257 -28.73 -2.98 16.24
C GLY A 257 -28.41 -2.27 17.54
N ASN A 258 -27.71 -2.90 18.50
CA ASN A 258 -27.34 -2.27 19.75
C ASN A 258 -26.03 -1.46 19.61
N PRO A 259 -25.92 -0.30 20.28
CA PRO A 259 -24.69 0.48 20.26
C PRO A 259 -23.50 -0.28 20.88
N THR A 260 -22.41 -0.41 20.12
CA THR A 260 -21.18 -1.10 20.58
C THR A 260 -20.06 -0.14 20.93
N SER A 261 -19.76 0.80 20.06
CA SER A 261 -18.74 1.83 20.27
C SER A 261 -19.06 3.08 19.47
N LYS A 262 -18.50 4.21 19.88
CA LYS A 262 -18.58 5.43 19.06
C LYS A 262 -17.73 5.28 17.80
N ASP A 263 -18.19 5.85 16.69
CA ASP A 263 -17.38 5.97 15.48
C ASP A 263 -16.16 6.87 15.71
N ILE A 264 -15.21 6.87 14.76
CA ILE A 264 -13.96 7.63 14.91
C ILE A 264 -14.23 9.13 14.91
N ILE A 265 -15.15 9.64 14.09
CA ILE A 265 -15.48 11.07 14.02
C ILE A 265 -16.04 11.54 15.37
N THR A 266 -16.97 10.79 15.95
CA THR A 266 -17.50 11.08 17.29
C THR A 266 -16.40 11.10 18.35
N LYS A 267 -15.49 10.13 18.33
CA LYS A 267 -14.37 10.08 19.28
C LYS A 267 -13.43 11.28 19.10
N LEU A 268 -13.16 11.69 17.88
CA LEU A 268 -12.34 12.88 17.61
C LEU A 268 -13.03 14.16 18.08
N CYS A 269 -14.36 14.27 17.91
CA CYS A 269 -15.14 15.40 18.42
C CYS A 269 -15.09 15.56 19.95
N GLU A 270 -14.93 14.45 20.67
CA GLU A 270 -14.84 14.43 22.15
C GLU A 270 -13.39 14.53 22.65
N THR A 271 -12.41 14.41 21.76
CA THR A 271 -10.99 14.44 22.13
C THR A 271 -10.56 15.86 22.50
N LYS A 272 -9.87 15.98 23.62
CA LYS A 272 -9.24 17.22 24.08
C LYS A 272 -7.72 17.10 24.05
N VAL A 273 -7.09 18.18 23.62
CA VAL A 273 -5.64 18.38 23.66
C VAL A 273 -5.37 19.68 24.38
N ASP A 274 -4.53 19.64 25.40
CA ASP A 274 -4.21 20.79 26.27
C ASP A 274 -5.43 21.49 26.88
N GLY A 275 -6.54 20.76 27.05
CA GLY A 275 -7.79 21.22 27.62
C GLY A 275 -8.85 21.66 26.61
N ASP A 276 -8.49 21.90 25.36
CA ASP A 276 -9.38 22.30 24.27
C ASP A 276 -9.79 21.14 23.38
N PHE A 277 -11.02 21.19 22.84
CA PHE A 277 -11.46 20.24 21.83
C PHE A 277 -10.69 20.45 20.51
N LEU A 278 -10.47 19.36 19.76
CA LEU A 278 -9.92 19.45 18.42
C LEU A 278 -10.74 20.40 17.56
N SER A 279 -10.08 21.21 16.76
CA SER A 279 -10.75 22.05 15.77
C SER A 279 -11.40 21.19 14.67
N THR A 280 -12.38 21.75 13.97
CA THR A 280 -12.99 21.07 12.82
C THR A 280 -11.94 20.78 11.74
N GLU A 281 -11.02 21.72 11.48
CA GLU A 281 -9.94 21.57 10.52
C GLU A 281 -9.00 20.40 10.88
N GLU A 282 -8.62 20.25 12.14
CA GLU A 282 -7.79 19.13 12.58
C GLU A 282 -8.50 17.79 12.38
N ILE A 283 -9.81 17.72 12.63
CA ILE A 283 -10.60 16.51 12.43
C ILE A 283 -10.71 16.20 10.93
N THR A 284 -11.10 17.17 10.09
CA THR A 284 -11.30 16.97 8.64
C THR A 284 -10.01 16.55 7.94
N SER A 285 -8.88 17.18 8.26
CA SER A 285 -7.57 16.80 7.70
C SER A 285 -7.17 15.36 8.06
N ASN A 286 -7.40 14.92 9.30
CA ASN A 286 -7.13 13.53 9.69
C ASN A 286 -8.05 12.54 8.97
N ILE A 287 -9.33 12.87 8.80
CA ILE A 287 -10.29 12.03 8.09
C ILE A 287 -9.92 11.93 6.59
N ALA A 288 -9.59 13.05 5.94
CA ALA A 288 -9.15 13.06 4.55
C ALA A 288 -7.91 12.18 4.33
N LEU A 289 -6.95 12.21 5.27
CA LEU A 289 -5.79 11.31 5.24
C LEU A 289 -6.19 9.84 5.35
N ILE A 290 -7.08 9.49 6.29
CA ILE A 290 -7.51 8.08 6.48
C ILE A 290 -8.22 7.58 5.22
N VAL A 291 -9.10 8.38 4.63
CA VAL A 291 -9.80 8.05 3.38
C VAL A 291 -8.79 7.87 2.24
N GLY A 292 -7.87 8.82 2.05
CA GLY A 292 -6.88 8.75 0.98
C GLY A 292 -5.92 7.57 1.11
N ALA A 293 -5.52 7.21 2.32
CA ALA A 293 -4.51 6.17 2.55
C ALA A 293 -5.09 4.73 2.61
N GLY A 294 -6.37 4.57 2.96
CA GLY A 294 -6.93 3.26 3.34
C GLY A 294 -7.36 2.36 2.19
N GLY A 295 -7.64 2.91 1.01
CA GLY A 295 -8.23 2.14 -0.10
C GLY A 295 -7.20 1.38 -0.92
N GLU A 296 -6.41 2.09 -1.73
CA GLU A 296 -5.55 1.51 -2.76
C GLU A 296 -4.44 0.62 -2.19
N THR A 297 -3.90 0.96 -1.03
CA THR A 297 -2.84 0.16 -0.39
C THR A 297 -3.36 -1.20 0.08
N THR A 298 -4.55 -1.24 0.68
CA THR A 298 -5.18 -2.50 1.11
C THR A 298 -5.70 -3.31 -0.08
N ARG A 299 -6.25 -2.63 -1.10
CA ARG A 299 -6.57 -3.26 -2.39
C ARG A 299 -5.35 -4.00 -2.93
N GLY A 300 -4.22 -3.31 -3.02
CA GLY A 300 -2.96 -3.90 -3.50
C GLY A 300 -2.53 -5.12 -2.69
N ALA A 301 -2.65 -5.06 -1.37
CA ALA A 301 -2.32 -6.20 -0.50
C ALA A 301 -3.22 -7.41 -0.77
N ILE A 302 -4.54 -7.21 -0.94
CA ILE A 302 -5.49 -8.28 -1.28
C ILE A 302 -5.16 -8.89 -2.64
N MET A 303 -5.00 -8.05 -3.67
CA MET A 303 -4.73 -8.48 -5.03
C MET A 303 -3.42 -9.25 -5.15
N ASN A 304 -2.35 -8.74 -4.55
CA ASN A 304 -1.05 -9.38 -4.55
C ASN A 304 -1.09 -10.72 -3.78
N MET A 305 -1.78 -10.78 -2.65
CA MET A 305 -1.90 -12.00 -1.86
C MET A 305 -2.64 -13.11 -2.63
N TRP A 306 -3.76 -12.80 -3.26
CA TRP A 306 -4.49 -13.76 -4.06
C TRP A 306 -3.69 -14.24 -5.28
N ALA A 307 -3.06 -13.31 -6.01
CA ALA A 307 -2.24 -13.67 -7.16
C ALA A 307 -1.04 -14.55 -6.78
N LEU A 308 -0.35 -14.22 -5.68
CA LEU A 308 0.78 -15.03 -5.19
C LEU A 308 0.32 -16.41 -4.72
N LEU A 309 -0.72 -16.50 -3.91
CA LEU A 309 -1.21 -17.80 -3.42
C LEU A 309 -1.66 -18.71 -4.55
N LEU A 310 -2.43 -18.20 -5.53
CA LEU A 310 -2.91 -19.00 -6.63
C LEU A 310 -1.78 -19.47 -7.60
N ARG A 311 -0.65 -18.75 -7.62
CA ARG A 311 0.56 -19.16 -8.35
C ARG A 311 1.45 -20.14 -7.57
N HIS A 312 1.17 -20.34 -6.26
CA HIS A 312 1.87 -21.30 -5.39
C HIS A 312 0.87 -22.27 -4.75
N PRO A 313 0.38 -23.27 -5.50
CA PRO A 313 -0.72 -24.13 -5.07
C PRO A 313 -0.46 -24.87 -3.76
N ASP A 314 0.77 -25.32 -3.51
CA ASP A 314 1.19 -25.95 -2.25
C ASP A 314 1.01 -25.05 -1.04
N GLN A 315 1.28 -23.76 -1.18
CA GLN A 315 1.11 -22.78 -0.12
C GLN A 315 -0.36 -22.36 0.01
N PHE A 316 -1.08 -22.30 -1.11
CA PHE A 316 -2.52 -22.05 -1.09
C PHE A 316 -3.27 -23.18 -0.36
N ASP A 317 -2.94 -24.45 -0.66
CA ASP A 317 -3.50 -25.60 0.04
C ASP A 317 -3.23 -25.57 1.55
N ALA A 318 -2.04 -25.11 1.94
CA ALA A 318 -1.70 -24.93 3.35
C ALA A 318 -2.51 -23.83 4.03
N VAL A 319 -2.86 -22.74 3.30
CA VAL A 319 -3.74 -21.68 3.80
C VAL A 319 -5.18 -22.16 3.93
N ILE A 320 -5.66 -23.00 2.99
CA ILE A 320 -6.98 -23.64 3.06
C ILE A 320 -7.04 -24.60 4.24
N GLY A 321 -6.01 -25.42 4.44
CA GLY A 321 -5.96 -26.47 5.48
C GLY A 321 -5.81 -25.94 6.89
N ASP A 322 -5.15 -24.78 7.07
CA ASP A 322 -4.99 -24.11 8.37
C ASP A 322 -5.22 -22.61 8.24
N GLY A 323 -6.36 -22.14 8.70
CA GLY A 323 -6.73 -20.73 8.68
C GLY A 323 -5.77 -19.79 9.41
N GLY A 324 -4.86 -20.28 10.24
CA GLY A 324 -3.76 -19.49 10.85
C GLY A 324 -2.68 -19.10 9.84
N ASN A 325 -2.56 -19.78 8.71
CA ASN A 325 -1.60 -19.46 7.67
C ASN A 325 -1.96 -18.20 6.85
N TRP A 326 -3.19 -17.69 6.95
CA TRP A 326 -3.55 -16.40 6.34
C TRP A 326 -2.71 -15.24 6.88
N ASP A 327 -2.39 -15.22 8.17
CA ASP A 327 -1.52 -14.21 8.77
C ASP A 327 -0.11 -14.27 8.15
N LYS A 328 0.42 -15.49 7.95
CA LYS A 328 1.71 -15.68 7.30
C LYS A 328 1.68 -15.27 5.83
N ALA A 329 0.63 -15.65 5.11
CA ALA A 329 0.43 -15.28 3.71
C ALA A 329 0.38 -13.76 3.54
N PHE A 330 -0.37 -13.06 4.40
CA PHE A 330 -0.44 -11.60 4.37
C PHE A 330 0.93 -10.94 4.58
N HIS A 331 1.64 -11.32 5.63
CA HIS A 331 2.95 -10.71 5.92
C HIS A 331 4.02 -11.07 4.89
N GLU A 332 4.04 -12.31 4.38
CA GLU A 332 4.96 -12.67 3.29
C GLU A 332 4.61 -11.98 1.98
N THR A 333 3.33 -11.81 1.67
CA THR A 333 2.90 -10.97 0.54
C THR A 333 3.45 -9.57 0.65
N LEU A 334 3.33 -8.94 1.81
CA LEU A 334 3.82 -7.58 2.00
C LEU A 334 5.34 -7.49 2.00
N ARG A 335 6.05 -8.53 2.44
CA ARG A 335 7.50 -8.58 2.29
C ARG A 335 7.89 -8.71 0.82
N HIS A 336 7.29 -9.67 0.11
CA HIS A 336 7.65 -9.99 -1.27
C HIS A 336 7.13 -8.93 -2.25
N SER A 337 5.91 -8.47 -2.06
CA SER A 337 5.18 -7.62 -3.02
C SER A 337 4.34 -6.58 -2.27
N SER A 338 5.00 -5.67 -1.54
CA SER A 338 4.30 -4.61 -0.82
C SER A 338 3.61 -3.64 -1.79
N SER A 339 2.49 -3.06 -1.35
CA SER A 339 1.75 -2.08 -2.16
C SER A 339 2.50 -0.75 -2.33
N ILE A 340 3.46 -0.44 -1.46
CA ILE A 340 4.26 0.78 -1.52
C ILE A 340 5.73 0.40 -1.56
N GLY A 341 6.47 1.01 -2.51
CA GLY A 341 7.88 0.71 -2.76
C GLY A 341 8.84 1.37 -1.79
N GLY A 342 8.43 2.43 -1.09
CA GLY A 342 9.25 3.15 -0.15
C GLY A 342 8.71 4.54 0.19
N GLN A 343 9.44 5.29 1.00
CA GLN A 343 9.03 6.61 1.48
C GLN A 343 10.19 7.63 1.39
N PRO A 344 9.90 8.86 0.99
CA PRO A 344 10.92 9.91 0.98
C PRO A 344 11.23 10.44 2.37
N ARG A 345 12.47 10.90 2.55
CA ARG A 345 12.96 11.64 3.72
C ARG A 345 13.87 12.79 3.28
N HIS A 346 14.05 13.76 4.18
CA HIS A 346 15.10 14.77 4.07
C HIS A 346 16.00 14.69 5.28
N ASN A 347 17.33 14.63 5.06
CA ASN A 347 18.29 14.75 6.15
C ASN A 347 18.42 16.21 6.61
N THR A 348 18.52 16.42 7.92
CA THR A 348 18.64 17.76 8.51
C THR A 348 20.11 18.19 8.74
N PHE A 349 21.06 17.27 8.55
CA PHE A 349 22.49 17.46 8.71
C PHE A 349 23.27 16.73 7.60
N ASP A 350 24.53 17.12 7.39
CA ASP A 350 25.40 16.37 6.49
C ASP A 350 25.63 14.96 7.02
N VAL A 351 25.39 13.95 6.22
CA VAL A 351 25.59 12.54 6.59
C VAL A 351 26.54 11.86 5.61
N GLU A 352 27.36 10.97 6.09
CA GLU A 352 28.19 10.09 5.25
C GLU A 352 27.77 8.63 5.47
N MET A 353 27.28 7.98 4.41
CA MET A 353 26.86 6.58 4.43
C MET A 353 27.57 5.83 3.31
N HIS A 354 28.24 4.72 3.65
CA HIS A 354 29.00 3.89 2.69
C HIS A 354 29.96 4.69 1.80
N GLY A 355 30.60 5.74 2.36
CA GLY A 355 31.53 6.61 1.64
C GLY A 355 30.85 7.66 0.73
N VAL A 356 29.52 7.70 0.68
CA VAL A 356 28.76 8.72 -0.04
C VAL A 356 28.39 9.85 0.92
N LYS A 357 28.77 11.06 0.57
CA LYS A 357 28.41 12.27 1.31
C LYS A 357 27.06 12.79 0.82
N VAL A 358 26.09 12.86 1.72
CA VAL A 358 24.76 13.37 1.48
C VAL A 358 24.62 14.70 2.21
N PRO A 359 24.58 15.84 1.49
CA PRO A 359 24.45 17.16 2.12
C PRO A 359 23.12 17.32 2.87
N ALA A 360 23.12 18.15 3.89
CA ALA A 360 21.91 18.52 4.61
C ALA A 360 20.83 19.07 3.66
N GLY A 361 19.58 18.67 3.90
CA GLY A 361 18.42 19.06 3.07
C GLY A 361 18.28 18.27 1.77
N SER A 362 19.07 17.21 1.56
CA SER A 362 18.91 16.33 0.40
C SER A 362 17.64 15.52 0.49
N LEU A 363 17.02 15.27 -0.67
CA LEU A 363 15.97 14.27 -0.80
C LEU A 363 16.59 12.87 -0.77
N MET A 364 16.13 12.03 0.13
CA MET A 364 16.54 10.63 0.27
C MET A 364 15.34 9.71 0.06
N GLN A 365 15.43 8.80 -0.88
CA GLN A 365 14.41 7.80 -1.17
C GLN A 365 14.73 6.52 -0.40
N MET A 366 13.95 6.22 0.64
CA MET A 366 14.04 4.95 1.37
C MET A 366 13.32 3.89 0.55
N VAL A 367 14.09 2.98 -0.06
CA VAL A 367 13.53 1.98 -0.98
C VAL A 367 13.16 0.72 -0.21
N ASP A 368 11.98 0.71 0.41
CA ASP A 368 11.48 -0.38 1.26
C ASP A 368 11.38 -1.71 0.50
N PHE A 369 11.10 -1.65 -0.80
CA PHE A 369 11.11 -2.81 -1.69
C PHE A 369 12.48 -3.48 -1.74
N ALA A 370 13.54 -2.69 -1.91
CA ALA A 370 14.90 -3.22 -1.89
C ALA A 370 15.26 -3.82 -0.53
N ALA A 371 14.85 -3.14 0.56
CA ALA A 371 15.09 -3.63 1.92
C ALA A 371 14.36 -4.94 2.21
N ASN A 372 13.14 -5.11 1.73
CA ASN A 372 12.36 -6.35 1.87
C ASN A 372 12.98 -7.53 1.12
N HIS A 373 13.88 -7.27 0.19
CA HIS A 373 14.64 -8.26 -0.59
C HIS A 373 16.13 -8.27 -0.25
N ASP A 374 16.51 -7.71 0.90
CA ASP A 374 17.91 -7.73 1.35
C ASP A 374 18.30 -9.14 1.83
N GLU A 375 19.20 -9.79 1.10
CA GLU A 375 19.73 -11.11 1.38
C GLU A 375 20.57 -11.19 2.65
N ARG A 376 20.95 -10.04 3.21
CA ARG A 376 21.59 -9.92 4.52
C ARG A 376 20.61 -10.15 5.67
N ILE A 377 19.32 -10.00 5.36
CA ILE A 377 18.19 -10.07 6.31
C ILE A 377 17.33 -11.30 6.05
N PHE A 378 16.90 -11.49 4.79
CA PHE A 378 15.96 -12.52 4.38
C PHE A 378 16.66 -13.56 3.50
N LYS A 379 16.54 -14.84 3.86
CA LYS A 379 17.07 -15.95 3.06
C LYS A 379 16.23 -16.11 1.78
N GLN A 380 16.89 -16.27 0.64
CA GLN A 380 16.20 -16.39 -0.65
C GLN A 380 15.07 -15.35 -0.78
N PRO A 381 15.40 -14.05 -0.73
CA PRO A 381 14.40 -12.99 -0.58
C PRO A 381 13.45 -12.87 -1.78
N GLU A 382 13.86 -13.36 -2.96
CA GLU A 382 13.08 -13.35 -4.19
C GLU A 382 12.02 -14.47 -4.24
N SER A 383 12.10 -15.44 -3.31
CA SER A 383 11.11 -16.52 -3.23
C SER A 383 9.95 -16.13 -2.32
N PHE A 384 8.73 -16.32 -2.82
CA PHE A 384 7.53 -16.25 -1.98
C PHE A 384 7.42 -17.53 -1.14
N ASN A 385 7.43 -17.40 0.18
CA ASN A 385 7.37 -18.53 1.10
C ASN A 385 6.68 -18.15 2.42
N ILE A 386 5.42 -18.55 2.59
CA ILE A 386 4.65 -18.27 3.81
C ILE A 386 5.21 -18.97 5.06
N PHE A 387 6.11 -19.93 4.90
CA PHE A 387 6.74 -20.67 6.00
C PHE A 387 8.13 -20.17 6.37
N ARG A 388 8.50 -18.95 5.96
CA ARG A 388 9.79 -18.35 6.30
C ARG A 388 10.01 -18.36 7.82
N ASP A 389 11.23 -18.64 8.21
CA ASP A 389 11.67 -18.61 9.60
C ASP A 389 12.35 -17.29 10.02
N ASP A 390 12.64 -16.42 9.03
CA ASP A 390 13.31 -15.13 9.19
C ASP A 390 12.36 -13.91 9.17
N LEU A 391 11.09 -14.10 8.81
CA LEU A 391 10.07 -13.05 8.84
C LEU A 391 9.33 -13.05 10.18
N TYR A 392 9.22 -11.86 10.77
CA TYR A 392 8.41 -11.63 11.96
C TYR A 392 6.99 -11.21 11.56
N TYR A 393 6.02 -12.00 11.96
CA TYR A 393 4.59 -11.71 11.82
C TYR A 393 3.93 -11.82 13.19
N GLY A 394 3.59 -10.72 13.79
CA GLY A 394 2.98 -10.72 15.10
C GLY A 394 2.69 -9.33 15.65
N LYS A 395 2.14 -9.28 16.85
CA LYS A 395 1.65 -8.06 17.50
C LYS A 395 2.71 -6.97 17.73
N LEU A 396 3.98 -7.26 17.47
CA LEU A 396 5.11 -6.35 17.67
C LEU A 396 5.64 -5.70 16.40
N LEU A 397 4.86 -5.63 15.32
CA LEU A 397 5.19 -4.78 14.16
C LEU A 397 5.58 -3.33 14.54
N ARG A 398 5.18 -2.90 15.74
CA ARG A 398 5.52 -1.58 16.29
C ARG A 398 7.00 -1.31 16.44
N SER A 399 7.85 -2.33 16.49
CA SER A 399 9.25 -2.11 16.89
C SER A 399 10.22 -2.03 15.73
N GLY A 400 9.92 -2.57 14.53
CA GLY A 400 10.92 -2.70 13.45
C GLY A 400 12.17 -3.49 13.88
N TYR A 401 12.13 -4.14 15.03
CA TYR A 401 13.29 -4.80 15.61
C TYR A 401 13.43 -6.23 15.09
N ARG A 402 14.70 -6.63 14.97
CA ARG A 402 15.07 -8.04 14.91
C ARG A 402 14.78 -8.69 16.25
N LYS A 403 13.96 -9.72 16.24
CA LYS A 403 13.66 -10.51 17.43
C LYS A 403 13.86 -11.99 17.12
N GLU A 404 14.71 -12.66 17.88
CA GLU A 404 14.93 -14.10 17.76
C GLU A 404 15.31 -14.54 16.32
N GLY A 405 16.14 -13.74 15.63
CA GLY A 405 16.57 -14.02 14.25
C GLY A 405 15.53 -13.67 13.16
N ARG A 406 14.42 -13.04 13.54
CA ARG A 406 13.37 -12.62 12.60
C ARG A 406 13.32 -11.10 12.47
N CYS A 407 13.03 -10.61 11.27
CA CYS A 407 12.82 -9.19 10.99
C CYS A 407 11.39 -8.94 10.49
N SER A 408 10.84 -7.77 10.79
CA SER A 408 9.60 -7.33 10.14
C SER A 408 9.89 -6.90 8.72
N HIS A 409 8.88 -7.01 7.83
CA HIS A 409 8.96 -6.35 6.52
C HIS A 409 8.81 -4.82 6.69
N MET A 410 9.24 -4.06 5.67
CA MET A 410 9.19 -2.60 5.63
C MET A 410 7.91 -2.03 5.01
N ALA A 411 6.96 -2.87 4.56
CA ALA A 411 5.78 -2.42 3.82
C ALA A 411 4.89 -1.42 4.58
N PHE A 412 4.94 -1.42 5.90
CA PHE A 412 4.28 -0.44 6.75
C PHE A 412 5.22 0.63 7.32
N GLY A 413 6.47 0.67 6.84
CA GLY A 413 7.52 1.43 7.49
C GLY A 413 7.89 0.86 8.85
N VAL A 414 8.82 1.53 9.55
CA VAL A 414 9.22 1.22 10.93
C VAL A 414 9.39 2.51 11.73
N GLY A 415 9.57 2.41 13.05
CA GLY A 415 9.81 3.56 13.91
C GLY A 415 8.57 4.44 14.14
N PRO A 416 8.76 5.76 14.40
CA PRO A 416 7.68 6.68 14.74
C PRO A 416 6.59 6.78 13.68
N HIS A 417 6.94 6.67 12.40
CA HIS A 417 6.02 6.75 11.26
C HIS A 417 5.44 5.40 10.81
N LEU A 418 5.59 4.32 11.58
CA LEU A 418 4.95 3.04 11.27
C LEU A 418 3.46 3.26 10.92
N CYS A 419 2.97 2.67 9.85
CA CYS A 419 1.59 2.85 9.38
C CYS A 419 0.55 2.60 10.49
N PRO A 420 -0.32 3.56 10.80
CA PRO A 420 -1.37 3.37 11.81
C PRO A 420 -2.46 2.41 11.33
N GLY A 421 -2.63 2.26 10.00
CA GLY A 421 -3.59 1.36 9.37
C GLY A 421 -3.13 -0.10 9.26
N ALA A 422 -1.92 -0.45 9.72
CA ALA A 422 -1.36 -1.79 9.53
C ALA A 422 -2.28 -2.92 10.02
N TRP A 423 -2.93 -2.73 11.18
CA TRP A 423 -3.79 -3.75 11.76
C TRP A 423 -5.16 -3.84 11.11
N ILE A 424 -5.75 -2.71 10.72
CA ILE A 424 -7.03 -2.73 10.03
C ILE A 424 -6.88 -3.29 8.61
N SER A 425 -5.85 -2.90 7.88
CA SER A 425 -5.51 -3.47 6.57
C SER A 425 -5.29 -4.99 6.63
N HIS A 426 -4.62 -5.48 7.68
CA HIS A 426 -4.48 -6.91 7.91
C HIS A 426 -5.86 -7.58 8.10
N GLN A 427 -6.73 -7.01 8.94
CA GLN A 427 -8.07 -7.59 9.16
C GLN A 427 -8.90 -7.56 7.88
N GLU A 428 -8.89 -6.48 7.12
CA GLU A 428 -9.58 -6.38 5.83
C GLU A 428 -9.08 -7.46 4.87
N ALA A 429 -7.77 -7.57 4.67
CA ALA A 429 -7.21 -8.54 3.73
C ALA A 429 -7.48 -9.99 4.16
N VAL A 430 -7.27 -10.32 5.44
CA VAL A 430 -7.41 -11.69 5.93
C VAL A 430 -8.88 -12.10 6.08
N VAL A 431 -9.72 -11.25 6.69
CA VAL A 431 -11.14 -11.57 6.88
C VAL A 431 -11.86 -11.59 5.53
N GLY A 432 -11.65 -10.58 4.69
CA GLY A 432 -12.21 -10.52 3.35
C GLY A 432 -11.83 -11.75 2.51
N SER A 433 -10.55 -12.15 2.53
CA SER A 433 -10.08 -13.33 1.79
C SER A 433 -10.64 -14.64 2.31
N LYS A 434 -10.79 -14.79 3.62
CA LYS A 434 -11.46 -15.99 4.20
C LYS A 434 -12.91 -16.12 3.74
N ILE A 435 -13.63 -15.00 3.70
CA ILE A 435 -15.03 -15.00 3.25
C ILE A 435 -15.10 -15.29 1.75
N LEU A 436 -14.25 -14.64 0.94
CA LEU A 436 -14.11 -14.94 -0.49
C LEU A 436 -13.88 -16.43 -0.74
N LEU A 437 -12.90 -17.02 -0.06
CA LEU A 437 -12.58 -18.44 -0.21
C LEU A 437 -13.74 -19.35 0.22
N SER A 438 -14.49 -18.97 1.24
CA SER A 438 -15.64 -19.76 1.70
C SER A 438 -16.79 -19.86 0.67
N ARG A 439 -16.81 -18.94 -0.28
CA ARG A 439 -17.81 -18.84 -1.37
C ARG A 439 -17.30 -19.38 -2.72
N MET A 440 -16.02 -19.68 -2.82
CA MET A 440 -15.37 -20.13 -4.06
C MET A 440 -14.86 -21.55 -3.91
N LYS A 441 -15.34 -22.47 -4.75
CA LYS A 441 -14.84 -23.84 -4.79
C LYS A 441 -13.75 -23.95 -5.86
N ASN A 442 -12.58 -24.43 -5.49
CA ASN A 442 -11.43 -24.59 -6.39
C ASN A 442 -11.07 -23.31 -7.18
N PRO A 443 -10.86 -22.17 -6.53
CA PRO A 443 -10.52 -20.94 -7.23
C PRO A 443 -9.15 -21.06 -7.89
N ARG A 444 -9.05 -20.54 -9.12
CA ARG A 444 -7.85 -20.54 -9.95
C ARG A 444 -7.79 -19.29 -10.80
N ILE A 445 -6.60 -18.95 -11.28
CA ILE A 445 -6.44 -17.85 -12.24
C ILE A 445 -7.02 -18.26 -13.59
N ASN A 446 -7.84 -17.41 -14.18
CA ASN A 446 -8.30 -17.58 -15.55
C ASN A 446 -7.27 -16.99 -16.53
N GLU A 447 -6.26 -17.76 -16.88
CA GLU A 447 -5.15 -17.34 -17.75
C GLU A 447 -5.61 -16.83 -19.14
N ASN A 448 -6.80 -17.24 -19.61
CA ASN A 448 -7.32 -16.77 -20.89
C ASN A 448 -7.82 -15.32 -20.85
N LYS A 449 -8.20 -14.85 -19.67
CA LYS A 449 -8.69 -13.47 -19.43
C LYS A 449 -7.63 -12.56 -18.82
N MET A 450 -6.52 -13.12 -18.34
CA MET A 450 -5.42 -12.28 -17.85
C MET A 450 -4.85 -11.40 -18.97
N PRO A 451 -4.52 -10.15 -18.66
CA PRO A 451 -3.85 -9.28 -19.61
C PRO A 451 -2.56 -9.91 -20.16
N LYS A 452 -2.39 -9.88 -21.47
CA LYS A 452 -1.22 -10.46 -22.16
C LYS A 452 -0.11 -9.46 -22.40
N ASP A 453 -0.47 -8.19 -22.38
CA ASP A 453 0.43 -7.08 -22.67
C ASP A 453 0.58 -6.19 -21.44
N ILE A 454 1.74 -5.57 -21.34
CA ILE A 454 2.01 -4.56 -20.32
C ILE A 454 1.40 -3.26 -20.80
N ASP A 455 0.19 -2.98 -20.36
CA ASP A 455 -0.51 -1.72 -20.60
C ASP A 455 -0.78 -1.02 -19.27
N GLY A 456 -0.44 0.22 -19.20
CA GLY A 456 -0.81 1.04 -18.08
C GLY A 456 0.37 1.66 -17.36
N LYS A 457 0.09 2.70 -16.58
CA LYS A 457 1.11 3.48 -15.88
C LYS A 457 1.74 2.64 -14.79
N SER A 458 3.03 2.42 -14.90
CA SER A 458 3.79 1.97 -13.75
C SER A 458 3.85 3.10 -12.73
N PRO A 459 3.57 2.84 -11.45
CA PRO A 459 3.93 3.81 -10.44
C PRO A 459 5.45 4.00 -10.48
N ALA A 460 5.90 5.21 -10.21
CA ALA A 460 7.29 5.45 -9.85
C ALA A 460 7.71 4.44 -8.77
N PRO A 461 9.01 4.13 -8.58
CA PRO A 461 9.48 3.18 -7.56
C PRO A 461 8.94 3.42 -6.15
N MET A 462 8.44 4.62 -5.91
CA MET A 462 7.79 5.08 -4.68
C MET A 462 6.26 5.06 -4.75
N GLY A 463 5.66 4.63 -5.88
CA GLY A 463 4.22 4.58 -6.06
C GLY A 463 3.57 3.32 -5.49
N ILE A 464 2.26 3.18 -5.76
CA ILE A 464 1.50 2.00 -5.38
C ILE A 464 1.72 0.90 -6.41
N ILE A 465 2.20 -0.25 -5.94
CA ILE A 465 2.53 -1.41 -6.76
C ILE A 465 1.57 -2.55 -6.42
N SER A 466 0.77 -2.95 -7.39
CA SER A 466 -0.18 -4.07 -7.19
C SER A 466 -0.60 -4.68 -8.51
N VAL A 467 -1.04 -5.93 -8.44
CA VAL A 467 -1.82 -6.56 -9.50
C VAL A 467 -3.07 -5.71 -9.72
N ARG A 468 -3.25 -5.20 -10.94
CA ARG A 468 -4.37 -4.31 -11.24
C ARG A 468 -5.62 -5.06 -11.65
N GLU A 469 -5.43 -6.17 -12.35
CA GLU A 469 -6.50 -6.99 -12.89
C GLU A 469 -6.18 -8.46 -12.60
N LEU A 470 -7.11 -9.17 -11.96
CA LEU A 470 -6.96 -10.57 -11.60
C LEU A 470 -8.27 -11.30 -11.88
N TRP A 471 -8.28 -12.03 -13.00
CA TRP A 471 -9.40 -12.87 -13.36
C TRP A 471 -9.32 -14.23 -12.66
N LEU A 472 -10.33 -14.52 -11.89
CA LEU A 472 -10.53 -15.80 -11.22
C LEU A 472 -11.58 -16.64 -11.97
N GLU A 473 -11.42 -17.95 -11.85
CA GLU A 473 -12.44 -18.93 -12.20
C GLU A 473 -12.61 -19.89 -11.03
N TYR A 474 -13.85 -20.24 -10.67
CA TYR A 474 -14.15 -21.19 -9.62
C TYR A 474 -15.40 -22.01 -9.95
N ASP A 475 -15.50 -23.19 -9.33
CA ASP A 475 -16.59 -24.13 -9.59
C ASP A 475 -17.86 -23.72 -8.84
N LEU A 476 -19.03 -23.84 -9.47
CA LEU A 476 -20.34 -23.49 -8.90
C LEU A 476 -20.94 -24.58 -8.04
N SER A 477 -20.48 -25.83 -8.13
CA SER A 477 -21.05 -26.98 -7.42
C SER A 477 -19.97 -27.99 -6.98
#